data_dd9e9dec93ace531560ad989046fa0e1
#
_entry.id   dd9e9dec93ace531560ad989046fa0e1
#
_cell.length_a   1.000
_cell.length_b   1.000
_cell.length_c   1.000
_cell.angle_alpha   90.00
_cell.angle_beta   90.00
_cell.angle_gamma   90.00
#
_symmetry.space_group_name_H-M   'P 1'
#
loop_
_entity.id
_entity.type
_entity.pdbx_description
1 polymer ?
#
loop_
_entity_poly.entity_id
_entity_poly.type
_entity_poly.pdbx_seq_one_letter_code
_entity_poly.pdbx_strand_id
1 'polypeptide(L)'
;MTFRFSAKFVATAVATFFAACAFAYSVTDAQGTRFDFEKPPRCATVVPAITQNIFAIGAGEYLLANSRYCDFPEEAKRKIKIGGYIDPDYEKIVSLKPDIFILPATADSRVARRLEKLGIKCFVLHGEGIANISADVRMLGKLFDLGKSAEKIAADFDDAVKPVNSGGGRRAFFMFGKMAAGRGTFAGNLLTACGLANCADKIGRPWAEVPREFVLAANPEIIFAECESEKSRAETERFFRTDPVWRTTAAVKNSRICFVPRDTVIVPSVRVAEALKIMRAFLLKN
;
A
#
# COMPACT_ATOMS: atom_id res chain seq x y z
N MET A 1 -10.83 -24.58 89.99
CA MET A 1 -10.35 -23.30 89.46
C MET A 1 -9.73 -23.60 88.11
N THR A 2 -10.54 -23.51 87.03
CA THR A 2 -10.20 -23.95 85.67
C THR A 2 -10.05 -22.73 84.77
N PHE A 3 -8.81 -22.48 84.37
CA PHE A 3 -8.53 -21.41 83.38
C PHE A 3 -8.69 -21.96 81.94
N ARG A 4 -9.64 -21.40 81.22
CA ARG A 4 -9.85 -21.59 79.77
C ARG A 4 -8.99 -20.60 79.01
N PHE A 5 -8.00 -21.06 78.25
CA PHE A 5 -7.30 -20.27 77.22
C PHE A 5 -8.15 -20.32 75.94
N SER A 6 -8.60 -19.13 75.51
CA SER A 6 -9.23 -18.95 74.19
C SER A 6 -8.18 -18.57 73.18
N ALA A 7 -7.89 -19.47 72.24
CA ALA A 7 -7.02 -19.20 71.12
C ALA A 7 -7.82 -18.50 70.01
N LYS A 8 -7.59 -17.20 69.85
CA LYS A 8 -8.08 -16.47 68.65
C LYS A 8 -7.11 -16.73 67.50
N PHE A 9 -7.54 -17.54 66.54
CA PHE A 9 -6.88 -17.66 65.24
C PHE A 9 -7.15 -16.37 64.44
N VAL A 10 -6.10 -15.59 64.21
CA VAL A 10 -6.13 -14.50 63.23
C VAL A 10 -5.76 -15.10 61.89
N ALA A 11 -6.75 -15.34 61.06
CA ALA A 11 -6.55 -15.73 59.66
C ALA A 11 -6.20 -14.47 58.86
N THR A 12 -4.92 -14.24 58.58
CA THR A 12 -4.47 -13.20 57.64
C THR A 12 -4.67 -13.72 56.24
N ALA A 13 -5.77 -13.28 55.57
CA ALA A 13 -5.98 -13.52 54.15
C ALA A 13 -5.02 -12.63 53.37
N VAL A 14 -3.95 -13.24 52.83
CA VAL A 14 -3.09 -12.60 51.85
C VAL A 14 -3.84 -12.66 50.50
N ALA A 15 -4.56 -11.58 50.19
CA ALA A 15 -5.13 -11.39 48.85
C ALA A 15 -3.98 -11.04 47.91
N THR A 16 -3.45 -12.06 47.22
CA THR A 16 -2.58 -11.85 46.05
C THR A 16 -3.42 -11.25 44.94
N PHE A 17 -3.31 -9.93 44.80
CA PHE A 17 -3.88 -9.20 43.67
C PHE A 17 -3.02 -9.55 42.44
N PHE A 18 -3.39 -10.61 41.72
CA PHE A 18 -2.97 -10.78 40.34
C PHE A 18 -3.64 -9.65 39.54
N ALA A 19 -2.91 -8.57 39.35
CA ALA A 19 -3.26 -7.60 38.31
C ALA A 19 -3.12 -8.37 36.98
N ALA A 20 -4.21 -8.98 36.51
CA ALA A 20 -4.31 -9.43 35.16
C ALA A 20 -4.15 -8.16 34.30
N CYS A 21 -3.00 -7.99 33.64
CA CYS A 21 -2.86 -7.02 32.56
C CYS A 21 -3.91 -7.39 31.51
N ALA A 22 -5.09 -6.80 31.63
CA ALA A 22 -6.14 -6.96 30.64
C ALA A 22 -5.72 -6.14 29.42
N PHE A 23 -5.16 -6.81 28.40
CA PHE A 23 -4.96 -6.18 27.11
C PHE A 23 -6.30 -5.65 26.61
N ALA A 24 -6.33 -4.38 26.19
CA ALA A 24 -7.57 -3.76 25.74
C ALA A 24 -8.08 -4.42 24.44
N TYR A 25 -7.18 -4.90 23.59
CA TYR A 25 -7.52 -5.60 22.34
C TYR A 25 -6.37 -6.44 21.80
N SER A 26 -6.73 -7.38 20.91
CA SER A 26 -5.78 -8.25 20.21
C SER A 26 -5.93 -8.10 18.70
N VAL A 27 -4.83 -8.13 18.00
CA VAL A 27 -4.80 -8.10 16.53
C VAL A 27 -3.92 -9.21 16.01
N THR A 28 -4.36 -9.89 14.96
CA THR A 28 -3.58 -10.92 14.27
C THR A 28 -3.10 -10.36 12.95
N ASP A 29 -1.81 -10.51 12.64
CA ASP A 29 -1.21 -10.06 11.39
C ASP A 29 -1.49 -11.03 10.21
N ALA A 30 -1.01 -10.72 9.02
CA ALA A 30 -1.22 -11.54 7.82
C ALA A 30 -0.52 -12.91 7.87
N GLN A 31 0.42 -13.11 8.79
CA GLN A 31 1.11 -14.39 9.00
C GLN A 31 0.49 -15.22 10.13
N GLY A 32 -0.60 -14.73 10.76
CA GLY A 32 -1.25 -15.40 11.87
C GLY A 32 -0.62 -15.10 13.24
N THR A 33 0.34 -14.19 13.33
CA THR A 33 0.96 -13.78 14.59
C THR A 33 0.01 -12.88 15.37
N ARG A 34 -0.29 -13.24 16.62
CA ARG A 34 -1.13 -12.45 17.51
C ARG A 34 -0.31 -11.42 18.28
N PHE A 35 -0.85 -10.21 18.34
CA PHE A 35 -0.31 -9.08 19.10
C PHE A 35 -1.39 -8.59 20.06
N ASP A 36 -1.02 -8.38 21.32
CA ASP A 36 -1.89 -7.88 22.36
C ASP A 36 -1.42 -6.48 22.78
N PHE A 37 -2.36 -5.51 22.82
CA PHE A 37 -2.07 -4.11 23.09
C PHE A 37 -3.02 -3.55 24.16
N GLU A 38 -2.50 -2.66 25.02
CA GLU A 38 -3.29 -1.86 25.96
C GLU A 38 -3.78 -0.54 25.30
N LYS A 39 -3.02 -0.05 24.33
CA LYS A 39 -3.29 1.16 23.57
C LYS A 39 -2.69 1.02 22.16
N PRO A 40 -3.11 1.86 21.21
CA PRO A 40 -2.53 1.85 19.87
C PRO A 40 -1.00 1.96 19.89
N PRO A 41 -0.28 1.05 19.20
CA PRO A 41 1.18 1.00 19.25
C PRO A 41 1.80 2.13 18.44
N ARG A 42 2.95 2.63 18.90
CA ARG A 42 3.82 3.49 18.08
C ARG A 42 4.54 2.62 17.07
N CYS A 43 4.51 3.02 15.82
CA CYS A 43 5.07 2.21 14.75
C CYS A 43 6.12 2.93 13.92
N ALA A 44 6.88 2.15 13.16
CA ALA A 44 7.72 2.62 12.07
C ALA A 44 7.55 1.71 10.85
N THR A 45 7.80 2.25 9.67
CA THR A 45 7.80 1.48 8.40
C THR A 45 8.74 2.13 7.39
N VAL A 46 9.26 1.37 6.45
CA VAL A 46 10.03 1.90 5.31
C VAL A 46 9.24 1.89 4.01
N VAL A 47 7.96 1.51 4.07
CA VAL A 47 7.13 1.28 2.88
C VAL A 47 6.16 2.43 2.62
N PRO A 48 6.24 3.11 1.47
CA PRO A 48 5.36 4.23 1.14
C PRO A 48 3.87 3.87 1.18
N ALA A 49 3.47 2.70 0.66
CA ALA A 49 2.08 2.26 0.65
C ALA A 49 1.51 2.14 2.08
N ILE A 50 2.27 1.56 3.00
CA ILE A 50 1.89 1.42 4.40
C ILE A 50 1.76 2.80 5.06
N THR A 51 2.73 3.69 4.81
CA THR A 51 2.68 5.08 5.29
C THR A 51 1.40 5.78 4.82
N GLN A 52 1.10 5.71 3.52
CA GLN A 52 -0.10 6.34 2.96
C GLN A 52 -1.39 5.79 3.57
N ASN A 53 -1.49 4.47 3.74
CA ASN A 53 -2.65 3.82 4.34
C ASN A 53 -2.83 4.19 5.82
N ILE A 54 -1.73 4.29 6.60
CA ILE A 54 -1.74 4.76 8.00
C ILE A 54 -2.32 6.18 8.08
N PHE A 55 -1.85 7.08 7.22
CA PHE A 55 -2.38 8.44 7.20
C PHE A 55 -3.84 8.50 6.72
N ALA A 56 -4.22 7.70 5.73
CA ALA A 56 -5.56 7.67 5.19
C ALA A 56 -6.63 7.32 6.24
N ILE A 57 -6.32 6.38 7.15
CA ILE A 57 -7.23 6.01 8.24
C ILE A 57 -7.21 6.97 9.44
N GLY A 58 -6.30 7.96 9.46
CA GLY A 58 -6.13 8.92 10.54
C GLY A 58 -5.12 8.50 11.62
N ALA A 59 -4.33 7.43 11.40
CA ALA A 59 -3.35 6.91 12.37
C ALA A 59 -1.96 7.55 12.28
N GLY A 60 -1.81 8.67 11.58
CA GLY A 60 -0.52 9.32 11.34
C GLY A 60 0.25 9.71 12.61
N GLU A 61 -0.44 9.97 13.72
CA GLU A 61 0.20 10.29 15.00
C GLU A 61 1.01 9.13 15.57
N TYR A 62 0.58 7.88 15.34
CA TYR A 62 1.27 6.68 15.81
C TYR A 62 2.51 6.32 14.99
N LEU A 63 2.67 6.92 13.79
CA LEU A 63 3.84 6.72 12.96
C LEU A 63 5.01 7.59 13.44
N LEU A 64 6.02 6.99 14.06
CA LEU A 64 7.24 7.67 14.53
C LEU A 64 8.17 8.04 13.38
N ALA A 65 8.36 7.08 12.45
CA ALA A 65 9.36 7.19 11.42
C ALA A 65 8.96 6.43 10.15
N ASN A 66 9.46 6.92 9.01
CA ASN A 66 9.24 6.29 7.73
C ASN A 66 10.48 6.38 6.81
N SER A 67 10.40 5.84 5.59
CA SER A 67 11.53 5.92 4.66
C SER A 67 11.65 7.31 3.99
N ARG A 68 12.84 7.55 3.38
CA ARG A 68 13.08 8.74 2.55
C ARG A 68 12.18 8.83 1.31
N TYR A 69 11.49 7.73 0.95
CA TYR A 69 10.57 7.66 -0.19
C TYR A 69 9.11 7.90 0.21
N CYS A 70 8.82 8.11 1.51
CA CYS A 70 7.48 8.41 2.00
C CYS A 70 7.26 9.93 1.97
N ASP A 71 6.76 10.41 0.86
CA ASP A 71 6.58 11.83 0.53
C ASP A 71 5.11 12.27 0.49
N PHE A 72 4.18 11.35 0.71
CA PHE A 72 2.75 11.62 0.78
C PHE A 72 2.11 10.96 2.02
N PRO A 73 1.19 11.66 2.71
CA PRO A 73 0.84 13.08 2.55
C PRO A 73 1.99 14.01 3.02
N GLU A 74 1.78 15.33 2.98
CA GLU A 74 2.83 16.30 3.34
C GLU A 74 3.37 16.06 4.77
N GLU A 75 2.51 15.62 5.69
CA GLU A 75 2.88 15.27 7.07
C GLU A 75 3.85 14.08 7.11
N ALA A 76 3.78 13.16 6.16
CA ALA A 76 4.70 12.03 6.08
C ALA A 76 6.15 12.48 5.81
N LYS A 77 6.35 13.59 5.08
CA LYS A 77 7.68 14.16 4.83
C LYS A 77 8.37 14.62 6.12
N ARG A 78 7.58 15.07 7.09
CA ARG A 78 8.07 15.59 8.38
C ARG A 78 8.45 14.50 9.37
N LYS A 79 8.06 13.24 9.11
CA LYS A 79 8.43 12.10 9.96
C LYS A 79 9.93 11.82 9.86
N ILE A 80 10.49 11.29 10.94
CA ILE A 80 11.90 10.90 11.01
C ILE A 80 12.20 9.90 9.90
N LYS A 81 13.27 10.13 9.13
CA LYS A 81 13.68 9.24 8.05
C LYS A 81 14.65 8.17 8.55
N ILE A 82 14.29 6.90 8.31
CA ILE A 82 15.00 5.70 8.78
C ILE A 82 15.54 4.86 7.62
N GLY A 83 16.09 5.51 6.61
CA GLY A 83 16.68 4.84 5.44
C GLY A 83 15.66 4.52 4.36
N GLY A 84 15.88 3.45 3.63
CA GLY A 84 15.02 2.94 2.56
C GLY A 84 14.59 1.49 2.78
N TYR A 85 13.88 0.94 1.80
CA TYR A 85 13.38 -0.45 1.86
C TYR A 85 14.50 -1.48 1.85
N ILE A 86 15.57 -1.22 1.08
CA ILE A 86 16.71 -2.14 0.93
C ILE A 86 17.76 -1.90 2.02
N ASP A 87 17.88 -0.64 2.46
CA ASP A 87 18.89 -0.15 3.38
C ASP A 87 18.29 0.58 4.60
N PRO A 88 17.54 -0.12 5.48
CA PRO A 88 17.01 0.46 6.70
C PRO A 88 18.14 0.87 7.67
N ASP A 89 17.99 2.03 8.29
CA ASP A 89 18.88 2.51 9.35
C ASP A 89 18.48 1.85 10.68
N TYR A 90 19.04 0.67 10.94
CA TYR A 90 18.71 -0.14 12.11
C TYR A 90 19.05 0.56 13.43
N GLU A 91 20.15 1.31 13.49
CA GLU A 91 20.56 2.03 14.70
C GLU A 91 19.52 3.08 15.06
N LYS A 92 19.09 3.84 14.07
CA LYS A 92 18.06 4.85 14.24
C LYS A 92 16.71 4.24 14.59
N ILE A 93 16.34 3.13 13.97
CA ILE A 93 15.10 2.41 14.30
C ILE A 93 15.12 1.98 15.78
N VAL A 94 16.21 1.36 16.23
CA VAL A 94 16.35 0.91 17.64
C VAL A 94 16.30 2.12 18.60
N SER A 95 16.95 3.22 18.27
CA SER A 95 16.97 4.41 19.12
C SER A 95 15.59 5.03 19.32
N LEU A 96 14.70 4.92 18.33
CA LEU A 96 13.33 5.43 18.37
C LEU A 96 12.39 4.57 19.21
N LYS A 97 12.78 3.33 19.50
CA LYS A 97 12.00 2.36 20.31
C LYS A 97 10.55 2.25 19.85
N PRO A 98 10.26 1.94 18.58
CA PRO A 98 8.90 1.67 18.15
C PRO A 98 8.37 0.41 18.87
N ASP A 99 7.07 0.40 19.16
CA ASP A 99 6.43 -0.78 19.75
C ASP A 99 6.33 -1.91 18.73
N ILE A 100 6.20 -1.53 17.42
CA ILE A 100 6.19 -2.44 16.28
C ILE A 100 6.83 -1.80 15.05
N PHE A 101 7.31 -2.66 14.15
CA PHE A 101 7.71 -2.28 12.80
C PHE A 101 6.79 -2.94 11.77
N ILE A 102 6.19 -2.17 10.86
CA ILE A 102 5.19 -2.69 9.92
C ILE A 102 5.84 -2.96 8.57
N LEU A 103 5.68 -4.18 8.07
CA LEU A 103 6.23 -4.69 6.81
C LEU A 103 5.16 -5.41 5.98
N PRO A 104 5.28 -5.46 4.64
CA PRO A 104 4.46 -6.36 3.83
C PRO A 104 5.02 -7.80 3.86
N ALA A 105 4.19 -8.80 3.62
CA ALA A 105 4.61 -10.20 3.52
C ALA A 105 5.67 -10.45 2.42
N THR A 106 5.73 -9.58 1.42
CA THR A 106 6.74 -9.60 0.35
C THR A 106 8.08 -8.98 0.75
N ALA A 107 8.20 -8.46 1.98
CA ALA A 107 9.45 -7.90 2.46
C ALA A 107 10.55 -8.97 2.54
N ASP A 108 11.79 -8.53 2.30
CA ASP A 108 12.94 -9.41 2.50
C ASP A 108 12.98 -9.90 3.95
N SER A 109 12.85 -11.21 4.12
CA SER A 109 12.84 -11.86 5.44
C SER A 109 14.08 -11.54 6.28
N ARG A 110 15.18 -11.09 5.67
CA ARG A 110 16.40 -10.66 6.38
C ARG A 110 16.14 -9.38 7.18
N VAL A 111 15.30 -8.47 6.66
CA VAL A 111 14.95 -7.23 7.35
C VAL A 111 14.17 -7.54 8.62
N ALA A 112 13.09 -8.33 8.51
CA ALA A 112 12.28 -8.74 9.66
C ALA A 112 13.13 -9.46 10.72
N ARG A 113 13.88 -10.50 10.33
CA ARG A 113 14.76 -11.24 11.26
C ARG A 113 15.80 -10.37 11.94
N ARG A 114 16.33 -9.35 11.26
CA ARG A 114 17.31 -8.44 11.88
C ARG A 114 16.65 -7.53 12.92
N LEU A 115 15.46 -7.01 12.63
CA LEU A 115 14.68 -6.21 13.56
C LEU A 115 14.30 -7.02 14.81
N GLU A 116 13.84 -8.26 14.64
CA GLU A 116 13.49 -9.15 15.73
C GLU A 116 14.69 -9.47 16.64
N LYS A 117 15.88 -9.71 16.06
CA LYS A 117 17.12 -9.88 16.83
C LYS A 117 17.51 -8.62 17.62
N LEU A 118 17.06 -7.45 17.19
CA LEU A 118 17.23 -6.18 17.89
C LEU A 118 16.10 -5.87 18.88
N GLY A 119 15.18 -6.82 19.09
CA GLY A 119 14.07 -6.71 20.05
C GLY A 119 12.85 -5.94 19.52
N ILE A 120 12.77 -5.68 18.21
CA ILE A 120 11.65 -4.96 17.59
C ILE A 120 10.69 -5.97 16.98
N LYS A 121 9.43 -5.95 17.43
CA LYS A 121 8.38 -6.81 16.89
C LYS A 121 7.98 -6.35 15.48
N CYS A 122 7.85 -7.30 14.55
CA CYS A 122 7.41 -7.03 13.19
C CYS A 122 5.94 -7.40 13.02
N PHE A 123 5.10 -6.46 12.57
CA PHE A 123 3.71 -6.67 12.20
C PHE A 123 3.62 -6.76 10.68
N VAL A 124 3.11 -7.87 10.17
CA VAL A 124 3.14 -8.16 8.74
C VAL A 124 1.76 -7.94 8.10
N LEU A 125 1.70 -7.12 7.07
CA LEU A 125 0.54 -6.94 6.20
C LEU A 125 0.64 -7.85 4.98
N HIS A 126 -0.49 -8.08 4.26
CA HIS A 126 -0.47 -8.92 3.04
C HIS A 126 0.46 -8.34 1.96
N GLY A 127 0.48 -7.01 1.82
CA GLY A 127 1.34 -6.32 0.87
C GLY A 127 0.78 -6.26 -0.55
N GLU A 128 1.62 -6.46 -1.56
CA GLU A 128 1.31 -6.21 -2.96
C GLU A 128 0.01 -6.86 -3.47
N GLY A 129 -0.66 -6.12 -4.37
CA GLY A 129 -1.91 -6.54 -5.02
C GLY A 129 -3.10 -5.67 -4.63
N ILE A 130 -3.90 -5.28 -5.63
CA ILE A 130 -5.09 -4.43 -5.40
C ILE A 130 -6.05 -5.07 -4.39
N ALA A 131 -6.23 -6.40 -4.47
CA ALA A 131 -7.13 -7.14 -3.59
C ALA A 131 -6.72 -7.09 -2.10
N ASN A 132 -5.44 -6.83 -1.82
CA ASN A 132 -4.91 -6.81 -0.46
C ASN A 132 -5.02 -5.43 0.21
N ILE A 133 -5.17 -4.36 -0.58
CA ILE A 133 -5.14 -2.99 -0.06
C ILE A 133 -6.24 -2.76 0.98
N SER A 134 -7.48 -3.11 0.68
CA SER A 134 -8.59 -2.94 1.61
C SER A 134 -8.49 -3.85 2.84
N ALA A 135 -7.98 -5.08 2.67
CA ALA A 135 -7.71 -5.99 3.78
C ALA A 135 -6.64 -5.42 4.73
N ASP A 136 -5.56 -4.88 4.18
CA ASP A 136 -4.48 -4.25 4.94
C ASP A 136 -4.96 -2.97 5.65
N VAL A 137 -5.81 -2.18 5.02
CA VAL A 137 -6.44 -1.00 5.63
C VAL A 137 -7.31 -1.41 6.82
N ARG A 138 -8.13 -2.45 6.69
CA ARG A 138 -8.93 -3.00 7.80
C ARG A 138 -8.05 -3.52 8.93
N MET A 139 -6.94 -4.18 8.60
CA MET A 139 -5.97 -4.68 9.58
C MET A 139 -5.29 -3.52 10.33
N LEU A 140 -4.85 -2.47 9.63
CA LEU A 140 -4.35 -1.24 10.24
C LEU A 140 -5.39 -0.56 11.12
N GLY A 141 -6.66 -0.56 10.70
CA GLY A 141 -7.76 -0.05 11.50
C GLY A 141 -7.93 -0.76 12.84
N LYS A 142 -7.80 -2.09 12.84
CA LYS A 142 -7.79 -2.89 14.08
C LYS A 142 -6.55 -2.59 14.93
N LEU A 143 -5.38 -2.46 14.29
CA LEU A 143 -4.11 -2.20 14.96
C LEU A 143 -4.09 -0.87 15.71
N PHE A 144 -4.71 0.17 15.16
CA PHE A 144 -4.73 1.50 15.74
C PHE A 144 -6.05 1.88 16.43
N ASP A 145 -6.95 0.92 16.65
CA ASP A 145 -8.30 1.14 17.21
C ASP A 145 -9.13 2.18 16.44
N LEU A 146 -8.96 2.20 15.12
CA LEU A 146 -9.64 3.09 14.18
C LEU A 146 -10.55 2.31 13.20
N GLY A 147 -11.17 1.23 13.69
CA GLY A 147 -11.93 0.31 12.85
C GLY A 147 -13.02 0.96 12.00
N LYS A 148 -13.76 1.97 12.54
CA LYS A 148 -14.82 2.67 11.79
C LYS A 148 -14.25 3.47 10.61
N SER A 149 -13.16 4.22 10.83
CA SER A 149 -12.49 5.00 9.78
C SER A 149 -11.92 4.08 8.70
N ALA A 150 -11.22 3.03 9.13
CA ALA A 150 -10.62 2.05 8.23
C ALA A 150 -11.66 1.31 7.39
N GLU A 151 -12.79 0.89 7.99
CA GLU A 151 -13.87 0.21 7.25
C GLU A 151 -14.48 1.12 6.17
N LYS A 152 -14.71 2.40 6.50
CA LYS A 152 -15.19 3.35 5.50
C LYS A 152 -14.21 3.48 4.32
N ILE A 153 -12.92 3.70 4.60
CA ILE A 153 -11.88 3.82 3.56
C ILE A 153 -11.76 2.54 2.74
N ALA A 154 -11.78 1.38 3.40
CA ALA A 154 -11.69 0.09 2.73
C ALA A 154 -12.92 -0.21 1.85
N ALA A 155 -14.13 0.11 2.31
CA ALA A 155 -15.36 -0.05 1.52
C ALA A 155 -15.39 0.90 0.32
N ASP A 156 -15.05 2.18 0.51
CA ASP A 156 -14.94 3.16 -0.58
C ASP A 156 -13.91 2.69 -1.64
N PHE A 157 -12.79 2.10 -1.18
CA PHE A 157 -11.78 1.53 -2.06
C PHE A 157 -12.30 0.29 -2.80
N ASP A 158 -12.92 -0.66 -2.10
CA ASP A 158 -13.49 -1.88 -2.69
C ASP A 158 -14.51 -1.52 -3.77
N ASP A 159 -15.35 -0.51 -3.54
CA ASP A 159 -16.30 -0.01 -4.54
C ASP A 159 -15.58 0.64 -5.74
N ALA A 160 -14.52 1.39 -5.48
CA ALA A 160 -13.76 2.05 -6.53
C ALA A 160 -13.02 1.06 -7.45
N VAL A 161 -12.54 -0.07 -6.93
CA VAL A 161 -11.79 -1.07 -7.70
C VAL A 161 -12.65 -2.15 -8.36
N LYS A 162 -13.97 -2.18 -8.09
CA LYS A 162 -14.87 -3.12 -8.76
C LYS A 162 -14.71 -3.01 -10.28
N PRO A 163 -14.54 -4.12 -10.98
CA PRO A 163 -14.45 -4.10 -12.43
C PRO A 163 -15.69 -3.44 -13.05
N VAL A 164 -15.47 -2.51 -13.95
CA VAL A 164 -16.53 -1.88 -14.74
C VAL A 164 -16.16 -1.95 -16.22
N ASN A 165 -17.13 -2.18 -17.08
CA ASN A 165 -16.87 -2.29 -18.52
C ASN A 165 -16.86 -0.90 -19.21
N SER A 166 -16.16 0.07 -18.63
CA SER A 166 -15.99 1.39 -19.24
C SER A 166 -15.11 1.34 -20.49
N GLY A 167 -14.22 0.36 -20.58
CA GLY A 167 -13.28 0.19 -21.67
C GLY A 167 -13.84 -0.54 -22.89
N GLY A 168 -14.93 -1.31 -22.75
CA GLY A 168 -15.53 -2.07 -23.85
C GLY A 168 -14.60 -3.09 -24.52
N GLY A 169 -13.60 -3.60 -23.80
CA GLY A 169 -12.59 -4.52 -24.35
C GLY A 169 -11.56 -3.86 -25.28
N ARG A 170 -11.55 -2.52 -25.37
CA ARG A 170 -10.57 -1.79 -26.22
C ARG A 170 -9.14 -2.11 -25.79
N ARG A 171 -8.25 -2.22 -26.78
CA ARG A 171 -6.82 -2.52 -26.56
C ARG A 171 -6.11 -1.32 -25.98
N ALA A 172 -5.38 -1.54 -24.87
CA ALA A 172 -4.68 -0.46 -24.19
C ALA A 172 -3.29 -0.87 -23.75
N PHE A 173 -2.39 0.11 -23.63
CA PHE A 173 -1.17 0.02 -22.85
C PHE A 173 -1.26 0.92 -21.62
N PHE A 174 -0.60 0.50 -20.54
CA PHE A 174 -0.22 1.39 -19.45
C PHE A 174 1.30 1.52 -19.43
N MET A 175 1.78 2.73 -19.69
CA MET A 175 3.20 3.01 -19.90
C MET A 175 3.82 3.76 -18.72
N PHE A 176 5.01 3.31 -18.34
CA PHE A 176 5.91 3.92 -17.37
C PHE A 176 7.22 4.23 -18.09
N GLY A 177 7.32 5.44 -18.62
CA GLY A 177 8.37 5.76 -19.59
C GLY A 177 8.29 4.82 -20.80
N LYS A 178 9.35 4.02 -21.04
CA LYS A 178 9.40 3.03 -22.13
C LYS A 178 8.86 1.64 -21.74
N MET A 179 8.58 1.41 -20.46
CA MET A 179 8.11 0.12 -19.96
C MET A 179 6.58 0.05 -19.99
N ALA A 180 6.02 -1.04 -20.47
CA ALA A 180 4.61 -1.34 -20.33
C ALA A 180 4.35 -2.25 -19.13
N ALA A 181 3.24 -2.00 -18.45
CA ALA A 181 2.74 -2.82 -17.36
C ALA A 181 1.94 -3.99 -17.93
N GLY A 182 2.45 -5.20 -17.82
CA GLY A 182 1.80 -6.43 -18.26
C GLY A 182 1.08 -7.19 -17.14
N ARG A 183 0.76 -8.44 -17.43
CA ARG A 183 0.04 -9.34 -16.51
C ARG A 183 0.78 -9.47 -15.17
N GLY A 184 0.01 -9.43 -14.08
CA GLY A 184 0.54 -9.57 -12.73
C GLY A 184 1.13 -8.28 -12.16
N THR A 185 1.21 -7.20 -12.95
CA THR A 185 1.58 -5.90 -12.40
C THR A 185 0.36 -5.22 -11.80
N PHE A 186 0.62 -4.42 -10.79
CA PHE A 186 -0.39 -3.57 -10.19
C PHE A 186 -1.07 -2.65 -11.23
N ALA A 187 -0.29 -1.97 -12.07
CA ALA A 187 -0.82 -1.08 -13.09
C ALA A 187 -1.57 -1.82 -14.21
N GLY A 188 -1.15 -3.05 -14.57
CA GLY A 188 -1.87 -3.91 -15.51
C GLY A 188 -3.28 -4.25 -15.00
N ASN A 189 -3.42 -4.45 -13.69
CA ASN A 189 -4.72 -4.73 -13.08
C ASN A 189 -5.68 -3.54 -13.16
N LEU A 190 -5.18 -2.29 -13.24
CA LEU A 190 -6.03 -1.11 -13.43
C LEU A 190 -6.70 -1.10 -14.80
N LEU A 191 -5.99 -1.56 -15.85
CA LEU A 191 -6.60 -1.71 -17.18
C LEU A 191 -7.75 -2.72 -17.13
N THR A 192 -7.54 -3.88 -16.48
CA THR A 192 -8.57 -4.90 -16.29
C THR A 192 -9.76 -4.35 -15.50
N ALA A 193 -9.52 -3.60 -14.42
CA ALA A 193 -10.57 -2.96 -13.63
C ALA A 193 -11.40 -1.95 -14.42
N CYS A 194 -10.84 -1.40 -15.51
CA CYS A 194 -11.54 -0.52 -16.46
C CYS A 194 -12.19 -1.27 -17.64
N GLY A 195 -12.14 -2.59 -17.69
CA GLY A 195 -12.68 -3.40 -18.79
C GLY A 195 -11.89 -3.25 -20.09
N LEU A 196 -10.58 -3.04 -20.01
CA LEU A 196 -9.68 -2.91 -21.15
C LEU A 196 -8.87 -4.19 -21.39
N ALA A 197 -8.55 -4.46 -22.64
CA ALA A 197 -7.62 -5.53 -23.03
C ALA A 197 -6.19 -4.98 -22.94
N ASN A 198 -5.41 -5.49 -21.98
CA ASN A 198 -4.02 -5.08 -21.82
C ASN A 198 -3.14 -5.70 -22.93
N CYS A 199 -2.64 -4.88 -23.85
CA CYS A 199 -1.75 -5.32 -24.91
C CYS A 199 -0.47 -5.97 -24.38
N ALA A 200 0.07 -5.47 -23.27
CA ALA A 200 1.32 -5.96 -22.69
C ALA A 200 1.23 -7.39 -22.12
N ASP A 201 0.03 -7.92 -21.86
CA ASP A 201 -0.16 -9.28 -21.35
C ASP A 201 0.42 -10.37 -22.29
N LYS A 202 0.49 -10.07 -23.59
CA LYS A 202 1.04 -10.97 -24.61
C LYS A 202 2.58 -10.96 -24.66
N ILE A 203 3.24 -10.02 -23.98
CA ILE A 203 4.72 -9.96 -23.92
C ILE A 203 5.28 -11.04 -23.00
N GLY A 204 4.46 -11.56 -22.08
CA GLY A 204 4.83 -12.66 -21.18
C GLY A 204 5.75 -12.26 -20.02
N ARG A 205 5.95 -10.96 -19.79
CA ARG A 205 6.72 -10.39 -18.65
C ARG A 205 5.88 -9.36 -17.91
N PRO A 206 6.00 -9.27 -16.58
CA PRO A 206 5.28 -8.25 -15.81
C PRO A 206 5.60 -6.83 -16.25
N TRP A 207 6.89 -6.54 -16.45
CA TRP A 207 7.40 -5.26 -16.95
C TRP A 207 8.29 -5.51 -18.15
N ALA A 208 8.01 -4.85 -19.26
CA ALA A 208 8.78 -5.02 -20.48
C ALA A 208 8.85 -3.72 -21.29
N GLU A 209 10.01 -3.44 -21.86
CA GLU A 209 10.10 -2.50 -22.96
C GLU A 209 9.36 -3.08 -24.16
N VAL A 210 8.55 -2.26 -24.83
CA VAL A 210 7.65 -2.71 -25.91
C VAL A 210 8.40 -2.64 -27.24
N PRO A 211 8.68 -3.78 -27.89
CA PRO A 211 9.30 -3.79 -29.22
C PRO A 211 8.41 -3.06 -30.25
N ARG A 212 9.04 -2.38 -31.20
CA ARG A 212 8.32 -1.58 -32.22
C ARG A 212 7.35 -2.41 -33.04
N GLU A 213 7.75 -3.60 -33.43
CA GLU A 213 6.93 -4.56 -34.20
C GLU A 213 5.69 -4.98 -33.40
N PHE A 214 5.88 -5.11 -32.08
CA PHE A 214 4.78 -5.46 -31.18
C PHE A 214 3.78 -4.29 -31.02
N VAL A 215 4.25 -3.05 -30.97
CA VAL A 215 3.36 -1.85 -30.97
C VAL A 215 2.49 -1.82 -32.22
N LEU A 216 3.09 -2.07 -33.39
CA LEU A 216 2.37 -2.10 -34.67
C LEU A 216 1.30 -3.21 -34.67
N ALA A 217 1.67 -4.41 -34.27
CA ALA A 217 0.76 -5.56 -34.25
C ALA A 217 -0.38 -5.38 -33.21
N ALA A 218 -0.07 -4.82 -32.04
CA ALA A 218 -1.04 -4.57 -31.00
C ALA A 218 -2.01 -3.44 -31.35
N ASN A 219 -1.53 -2.43 -32.10
CA ASN A 219 -2.26 -1.23 -32.48
C ASN A 219 -3.20 -0.73 -31.38
N PRO A 220 -2.68 -0.24 -30.24
CA PRO A 220 -3.50 0.15 -29.11
C PRO A 220 -4.48 1.27 -29.49
N GLU A 221 -5.67 1.20 -28.91
CA GLU A 221 -6.73 2.18 -29.09
C GLU A 221 -6.69 3.28 -28.02
N ILE A 222 -6.02 2.97 -26.90
CA ILE A 222 -5.85 3.86 -25.76
C ILE A 222 -4.44 3.66 -25.18
N ILE A 223 -3.82 4.75 -24.75
CA ILE A 223 -2.57 4.74 -24.00
C ILE A 223 -2.83 5.46 -22.68
N PHE A 224 -2.59 4.77 -21.56
CA PHE A 224 -2.39 5.40 -20.27
C PHE A 224 -0.89 5.55 -20.04
N ALA A 225 -0.48 6.73 -19.59
CA ALA A 225 0.92 7.00 -19.29
C ALA A 225 1.02 7.69 -17.92
N GLU A 226 1.95 7.22 -17.10
CA GLU A 226 2.23 7.92 -15.85
C GLU A 226 2.89 9.26 -16.13
N CYS A 227 2.61 10.26 -15.28
CA CYS A 227 3.28 11.56 -15.34
C CYS A 227 3.53 12.10 -13.94
N GLU A 228 4.71 12.69 -13.76
CA GLU A 228 5.15 13.27 -12.49
C GLU A 228 4.94 14.79 -12.46
N SER A 229 4.95 15.43 -13.63
CA SER A 229 4.83 16.87 -13.80
C SER A 229 4.29 17.23 -15.18
N GLU A 230 3.85 18.47 -15.38
CA GLU A 230 3.47 18.97 -16.71
C GLU A 230 4.62 18.87 -17.72
N LYS A 231 5.87 19.00 -17.27
CA LYS A 231 7.04 18.83 -18.14
C LYS A 231 7.17 17.38 -18.61
N SER A 232 7.10 16.41 -17.70
CA SER A 232 7.18 14.98 -18.05
C SER A 232 6.00 14.55 -18.93
N ARG A 233 4.81 15.11 -18.69
CA ARG A 233 3.62 14.93 -19.53
C ARG A 233 3.88 15.39 -20.96
N ALA A 234 4.35 16.62 -21.12
CA ALA A 234 4.62 17.21 -22.44
C ALA A 234 5.71 16.43 -23.21
N GLU A 235 6.76 15.97 -22.51
CA GLU A 235 7.83 15.15 -23.08
C GLU A 235 7.30 13.78 -23.55
N THR A 236 6.49 13.12 -22.74
CA THR A 236 5.87 11.82 -23.05
C THR A 236 4.87 11.95 -24.19
N GLU A 237 4.06 12.99 -24.21
CA GLU A 237 3.13 13.25 -25.32
C GLU A 237 3.88 13.52 -26.62
N ARG A 238 4.94 14.33 -26.58
CA ARG A 238 5.81 14.57 -27.75
C ARG A 238 6.39 13.27 -28.26
N PHE A 239 6.91 12.41 -27.37
CA PHE A 239 7.44 11.11 -27.74
C PHE A 239 6.41 10.30 -28.55
N PHE A 240 5.20 10.11 -28.04
CA PHE A 240 4.17 9.33 -28.74
C PHE A 240 3.80 9.94 -30.10
N ARG A 241 3.76 11.26 -30.22
CA ARG A 241 3.40 11.98 -31.47
C ARG A 241 4.52 12.00 -32.51
N THR A 242 5.79 11.90 -32.10
CA THR A 242 6.95 12.00 -33.01
C THR A 242 7.61 10.67 -33.32
N ASP A 243 7.49 9.65 -32.45
CA ASP A 243 8.06 8.33 -32.70
C ASP A 243 7.42 7.71 -33.95
N PRO A 244 8.22 7.18 -34.91
CA PRO A 244 7.71 6.69 -36.18
C PRO A 244 6.68 5.58 -36.07
N VAL A 245 6.71 4.78 -34.98
CA VAL A 245 5.81 3.65 -34.76
C VAL A 245 4.59 4.10 -33.94
N TRP A 246 4.81 4.70 -32.77
CA TRP A 246 3.72 5.09 -31.88
C TRP A 246 2.73 6.06 -32.55
N ARG A 247 3.21 7.02 -33.35
CA ARG A 247 2.36 7.97 -34.07
C ARG A 247 1.37 7.33 -35.05
N THR A 248 1.62 6.07 -35.47
CA THR A 248 0.74 5.35 -36.39
C THR A 248 -0.39 4.62 -35.71
N THR A 249 -0.32 4.46 -34.40
CA THR A 249 -1.34 3.73 -33.60
C THR A 249 -2.67 4.47 -33.56
N ALA A 250 -3.75 3.70 -33.39
CA ALA A 250 -5.10 4.27 -33.25
C ALA A 250 -5.20 5.21 -32.05
N ALA A 251 -4.52 4.91 -30.93
CA ALA A 251 -4.50 5.77 -29.76
C ALA A 251 -3.96 7.17 -30.05
N VAL A 252 -2.82 7.26 -30.74
CA VAL A 252 -2.18 8.55 -31.02
C VAL A 252 -2.92 9.33 -32.08
N LYS A 253 -3.37 8.67 -33.17
CA LYS A 253 -4.17 9.30 -34.24
C LYS A 253 -5.45 9.91 -33.73
N ASN A 254 -6.11 9.25 -32.77
CA ASN A 254 -7.37 9.71 -32.20
C ASN A 254 -7.18 10.53 -30.90
N SER A 255 -5.93 10.92 -30.55
CA SER A 255 -5.60 11.67 -29.34
C SER A 255 -6.10 11.00 -28.04
N ARG A 256 -6.13 9.67 -28.00
CA ARG A 256 -6.56 8.86 -26.85
C ARG A 256 -5.38 8.47 -25.97
N ILE A 257 -4.69 9.48 -25.46
CA ILE A 257 -3.60 9.35 -24.49
C ILE A 257 -4.07 9.98 -23.18
N CYS A 258 -4.15 9.19 -22.11
CA CYS A 258 -4.54 9.64 -20.78
C CYS A 258 -3.32 9.65 -19.87
N PHE A 259 -3.03 10.78 -19.25
CA PHE A 259 -1.97 10.90 -18.28
C PHE A 259 -2.52 10.71 -16.87
N VAL A 260 -1.87 9.84 -16.11
CA VAL A 260 -2.24 9.48 -14.72
C VAL A 260 -1.11 9.93 -13.79
N PRO A 261 -1.41 10.64 -12.70
CA PRO A 261 -0.38 11.07 -11.76
C PRO A 261 0.43 9.89 -11.23
N ARG A 262 1.76 9.97 -11.36
CA ARG A 262 2.70 8.90 -11.03
C ARG A 262 2.51 8.38 -9.60
N ASP A 263 2.35 9.28 -8.65
CA ASP A 263 2.21 8.98 -7.21
C ASP A 263 0.94 8.19 -6.86
N THR A 264 -0.05 8.14 -7.76
CA THR A 264 -1.27 7.32 -7.58
C THR A 264 -1.16 5.91 -8.15
N VAL A 265 -0.11 5.64 -8.96
CA VAL A 265 0.02 4.35 -9.69
C VAL A 265 1.32 3.61 -9.44
N ILE A 266 2.29 4.20 -8.74
CA ILE A 266 3.54 3.51 -8.37
C ILE A 266 3.52 2.98 -6.94
N VAL A 267 2.58 3.47 -6.11
CA VAL A 267 2.44 3.09 -4.71
C VAL A 267 1.10 2.36 -4.52
N PRO A 268 1.11 1.05 -4.21
CA PRO A 268 -0.11 0.26 -4.03
C PRO A 268 -0.80 0.59 -2.70
N SER A 269 -1.44 1.75 -2.62
CA SER A 269 -2.21 2.25 -1.49
C SER A 269 -3.66 2.54 -1.88
N VAL A 270 -4.49 2.99 -0.96
CA VAL A 270 -5.88 3.42 -1.24
C VAL A 270 -5.97 4.52 -2.30
N ARG A 271 -4.88 5.26 -2.57
CA ARG A 271 -4.84 6.31 -3.59
C ARG A 271 -4.99 5.80 -5.03
N VAL A 272 -4.84 4.51 -5.24
CA VAL A 272 -5.11 3.88 -6.54
C VAL A 272 -6.53 4.12 -7.02
N ALA A 273 -7.48 4.30 -6.10
CA ALA A 273 -8.85 4.70 -6.44
C ALA A 273 -8.90 6.05 -7.20
N GLU A 274 -7.97 6.97 -6.92
CA GLU A 274 -7.83 8.25 -7.65
C GLU A 274 -7.44 7.99 -9.12
N ALA A 275 -6.45 7.12 -9.33
CA ALA A 275 -6.03 6.73 -10.68
C ALA A 275 -7.18 6.10 -11.48
N LEU A 276 -7.93 5.16 -10.89
CA LEU A 276 -9.09 4.55 -11.54
C LEU A 276 -10.18 5.55 -11.88
N LYS A 277 -10.43 6.52 -11.00
CA LYS A 277 -11.39 7.61 -11.27
C LYS A 277 -10.97 8.42 -12.49
N ILE A 278 -9.68 8.78 -12.61
CA ILE A 278 -9.14 9.50 -13.76
C ILE A 278 -9.29 8.67 -15.03
N MET A 279 -8.87 7.40 -15.00
CA MET A 279 -8.94 6.49 -16.15
C MET A 279 -10.37 6.31 -16.66
N ARG A 280 -11.32 6.06 -15.74
CA ARG A 280 -12.75 5.88 -16.09
C ARG A 280 -13.38 7.15 -16.63
N ALA A 281 -13.08 8.30 -16.03
CA ALA A 281 -13.57 9.59 -16.54
C ALA A 281 -13.06 9.87 -17.96
N PHE A 282 -11.81 9.49 -18.27
CA PHE A 282 -11.27 9.58 -19.61
C PHE A 282 -12.00 8.65 -20.59
N LEU A 283 -12.27 7.41 -20.20
CA LEU A 283 -12.96 6.42 -21.03
C LEU A 283 -14.39 6.78 -21.38
N LEU A 284 -15.08 7.50 -20.49
CA LEU A 284 -16.46 7.98 -20.72
C LEU A 284 -16.53 9.14 -21.74
N LYS A 285 -15.43 9.86 -21.95
CA LYS A 285 -15.34 11.01 -22.87
C LYS A 285 -14.82 10.62 -24.26
N ASN A 286 -14.23 9.44 -24.39
CA ASN A 286 -13.51 8.95 -25.57
C ASN A 286 -13.90 7.53 -25.97
#